data_08973b4b48dd656da8ff930de8024f98
#
_entry.id   08973b4b48dd656da8ff930de8024f98
#
_cell.length_a   1.000
_cell.length_b   1.000
_cell.length_c   1.000
_cell.angle_alpha   90.00
_cell.angle_beta   90.00
_cell.angle_gamma   90.00
#
_symmetry.space_group_name_H-M   'P 1'
#
loop_
_entity.id
_entity.type
_entity.pdbx_description
1 polymer ?
#
loop_
_entity_poly.entity_id
_entity_poly.type
_entity_poly.pdbx_seq_one_letter_code
_entity_poly.pdbx_strand_id
1 'polypeptide(L)'
;MKTLLYCVLFLGLFASCKEIKPNDDAGIFPVSASEDVEFFFESYLPQSDSHSNIGFNFGEETKCFVINDVDDFNAVALESVTLPEIDFDKYTLIVGQVVMGNPGYRFVSQSIHTDTLKVVYKNLGGGSPATMTYFYFWGLYDKLQNAVNIDVCIM
;
A
#
# COMPACT_ATOMS: atom_id res chain seq x y z
N MET A 1 -6.14 -10.81 -24.53
CA MET A 1 -5.73 -11.33 -23.22
C MET A 1 -4.87 -10.28 -22.56
N LYS A 2 -5.43 -9.51 -21.63
CA LYS A 2 -4.66 -8.55 -20.81
C LYS A 2 -3.99 -9.34 -19.69
N THR A 3 -2.70 -9.19 -19.55
CA THR A 3 -1.91 -9.89 -18.54
C THR A 3 -2.01 -9.09 -17.24
N LEU A 4 -2.78 -9.57 -16.29
CA LEU A 4 -2.81 -9.03 -14.94
C LEU A 4 -1.41 -9.22 -14.34
N LEU A 5 -0.70 -8.13 -14.10
CA LEU A 5 0.65 -8.17 -13.55
C LEU A 5 0.54 -8.34 -12.02
N TYR A 6 0.67 -9.57 -11.55
CA TYR A 6 0.77 -9.85 -10.12
C TYR A 6 2.15 -9.44 -9.61
N CYS A 7 2.21 -8.56 -8.63
CA CYS A 7 3.41 -8.37 -7.82
C CYS A 7 3.66 -9.62 -6.99
N VAL A 8 4.62 -10.45 -7.42
CA VAL A 8 5.03 -11.64 -6.68
C VAL A 8 5.98 -11.23 -5.55
N LEU A 9 5.60 -11.60 -4.35
CA LEU A 9 6.37 -11.38 -3.14
C LEU A 9 7.66 -12.21 -3.15
N PHE A 10 8.80 -11.57 -3.06
CA PHE A 10 10.04 -12.23 -2.66
C PHE A 10 10.17 -12.13 -1.13
N LEU A 11 10.12 -13.26 -0.43
CA LEU A 11 10.54 -13.37 0.96
C LEU A 11 12.05 -13.11 1.02
N GLY A 12 12.43 -11.86 1.19
CA GLY A 12 13.80 -11.43 1.37
C GLY A 12 13.97 -10.82 2.75
N LEU A 13 14.65 -11.55 3.64
CA LEU A 13 15.48 -11.11 4.76
C LEU A 13 15.21 -9.69 5.27
N PHE A 14 14.84 -9.58 6.55
CA PHE A 14 14.80 -8.34 7.31
C PHE A 14 16.12 -7.58 7.14
N ALA A 15 16.21 -6.77 6.12
CA ALA A 15 17.30 -5.83 5.95
C ALA A 15 17.03 -4.67 6.91
N SER A 16 17.86 -4.54 7.92
CA SER A 16 17.95 -3.36 8.76
C SER A 16 17.90 -2.11 7.88
N CYS A 17 16.90 -1.27 8.08
CA CYS A 17 16.83 0.01 7.37
C CYS A 17 18.12 0.80 7.65
N LYS A 18 18.98 0.91 6.64
CA LYS A 18 20.09 1.87 6.69
C LYS A 18 19.50 3.27 6.69
N GLU A 19 19.97 4.12 7.59
CA GLU A 19 19.68 5.55 7.56
C GLU A 19 19.89 6.07 6.13
N ILE A 20 18.82 6.62 5.56
CA ILE A 20 18.86 7.25 4.23
C ILE A 20 19.68 8.52 4.38
N LYS A 21 20.88 8.55 3.80
CA LYS A 21 21.63 9.79 3.64
C LYS A 21 20.85 10.72 2.73
N PRO A 22 20.73 12.02 3.04
CA PRO A 22 19.83 12.95 2.35
C PRO A 22 20.34 13.41 0.97
N ASN A 23 20.81 12.51 0.11
CA ASN A 23 21.34 12.96 -1.19
C ASN A 23 21.27 11.95 -2.35
N ASP A 24 20.53 10.86 -2.24
CA ASP A 24 20.40 9.95 -3.37
C ASP A 24 18.92 9.58 -3.56
N ASP A 25 18.38 10.03 -4.69
CA ASP A 25 17.09 9.69 -5.29
C ASP A 25 15.86 10.26 -4.57
N ALA A 26 15.38 11.41 -5.08
CA ALA A 26 14.11 11.97 -4.62
C ALA A 26 12.97 11.00 -4.94
N GLY A 27 12.50 10.28 -3.92
CA GLY A 27 11.39 9.33 -4.06
C GLY A 27 10.13 10.02 -4.58
N ILE A 28 9.31 9.28 -5.31
CA ILE A 28 7.98 9.71 -5.74
C ILE A 28 7.02 9.47 -4.58
N PHE A 29 6.37 10.52 -4.11
CA PHE A 29 5.40 10.47 -3.02
C PHE A 29 3.97 10.46 -3.58
N PRO A 30 2.98 9.97 -2.80
CA PRO A 30 1.59 10.11 -3.17
C PRO A 30 1.22 11.58 -3.37
N VAL A 31 0.43 11.87 -4.38
CA VAL A 31 -0.21 13.18 -4.57
C VAL A 31 -1.43 13.30 -3.67
N SER A 32 -1.86 14.53 -3.40
CA SER A 32 -3.10 14.78 -2.66
C SER A 32 -4.29 14.28 -3.49
N ALA A 33 -5.15 13.50 -2.86
CA ALA A 33 -6.38 13.05 -3.45
C ALA A 33 -7.52 14.07 -3.21
N SER A 34 -8.65 13.91 -3.90
CA SER A 34 -9.86 14.65 -3.58
C SER A 34 -10.45 14.18 -2.25
N GLU A 35 -11.25 15.02 -1.59
CA GLU A 35 -11.91 14.67 -0.33
C GLU A 35 -12.74 13.39 -0.44
N ASP A 36 -13.41 13.16 -1.56
CA ASP A 36 -14.21 11.94 -1.79
C ASP A 36 -13.34 10.69 -1.86
N VAL A 37 -12.17 10.79 -2.50
CA VAL A 37 -11.19 9.70 -2.60
C VAL A 37 -10.57 9.42 -1.23
N GLU A 38 -10.17 10.46 -0.50
CA GLU A 38 -9.64 10.32 0.86
C GLU A 38 -10.66 9.68 1.79
N PHE A 39 -11.89 10.19 1.81
CA PHE A 39 -12.97 9.65 2.63
C PHE A 39 -13.29 8.18 2.30
N PHE A 40 -13.28 7.84 1.01
CA PHE A 40 -13.49 6.46 0.58
C PHE A 40 -12.41 5.53 1.14
N PHE A 41 -11.13 5.85 0.93
CA PHE A 41 -10.05 4.98 1.39
C PHE A 41 -9.90 4.94 2.91
N GLU A 42 -10.14 6.05 3.61
CA GLU A 42 -10.20 6.03 5.09
C GLU A 42 -11.32 5.13 5.63
N SER A 43 -12.40 4.97 4.86
CA SER A 43 -13.51 4.09 5.23
C SER A 43 -13.22 2.61 4.97
N TYR A 44 -12.49 2.28 3.90
CA TYR A 44 -12.26 0.89 3.46
C TYR A 44 -10.85 0.38 3.78
N LEU A 45 -9.85 1.24 3.77
CA LEU A 45 -8.44 0.93 4.02
C LEU A 45 -7.78 1.98 4.94
N PRO A 46 -8.27 2.16 6.18
CA PRO A 46 -7.71 3.16 7.08
C PRO A 46 -6.22 2.89 7.34
N GLN A 47 -5.38 3.90 7.15
CA GLN A 47 -3.93 3.78 7.32
C GLN A 47 -3.46 3.88 8.77
N SER A 48 -4.31 4.38 9.66
CA SER A 48 -3.89 4.76 11.01
C SER A 48 -3.74 3.59 11.97
N ASP A 49 -4.53 2.53 11.82
CA ASP A 49 -4.62 1.43 12.78
C ASP A 49 -4.84 0.07 12.08
N SER A 50 -4.72 -1.01 12.85
CA SER A 50 -5.09 -2.34 12.40
C SER A 50 -6.61 -2.49 12.39
N HIS A 51 -7.21 -2.45 11.23
CA HIS A 51 -8.65 -2.63 11.05
C HIS A 51 -8.98 -3.81 10.15
N SER A 52 -10.22 -4.25 10.22
CA SER A 52 -10.73 -5.22 9.27
C SER A 52 -10.94 -4.56 7.92
N ASN A 53 -10.28 -5.09 6.91
CA ASN A 53 -10.57 -4.73 5.53
C ASN A 53 -11.97 -5.26 5.15
N ILE A 54 -12.82 -4.36 4.70
CA ILE A 54 -14.18 -4.68 4.27
C ILE A 54 -14.42 -4.46 2.78
N GLY A 55 -13.40 -4.01 2.04
CA GLY A 55 -13.56 -3.56 0.66
C GLY A 55 -12.67 -4.26 -0.37
N PHE A 56 -11.63 -5.00 0.04
CA PHE A 56 -10.64 -5.52 -0.90
C PHE A 56 -10.23 -6.95 -0.61
N ASN A 57 -9.91 -7.70 -1.65
CA ASN A 57 -9.48 -9.09 -1.54
C ASN A 57 -7.95 -9.21 -1.54
N PHE A 58 -7.32 -8.97 -0.40
CA PHE A 58 -5.87 -9.13 -0.24
C PHE A 58 -5.44 -10.58 0.11
N GLY A 59 -6.32 -11.41 0.65
CA GLY A 59 -5.92 -12.70 1.23
C GLY A 59 -5.12 -12.52 2.53
N GLU A 60 -4.18 -13.44 2.80
CA GLU A 60 -3.45 -13.49 4.08
C GLU A 60 -1.99 -13.05 3.97
N GLU A 61 -1.55 -12.52 2.85
CA GLU A 61 -0.16 -12.17 2.57
C GLU A 61 0.06 -10.66 2.50
N THR A 62 1.29 -10.22 2.80
CA THR A 62 1.73 -8.86 2.49
C THR A 62 1.81 -8.69 0.98
N LYS A 63 1.05 -7.73 0.44
CA LYS A 63 1.04 -7.43 -1.00
C LYS A 63 0.46 -6.07 -1.31
N CYS A 64 0.72 -5.59 -2.51
CA CYS A 64 0.07 -4.43 -3.06
C CYS A 64 -0.45 -4.70 -4.48
N PHE A 65 -1.39 -3.88 -4.90
CA PHE A 65 -1.91 -3.84 -6.26
C PHE A 65 -1.67 -2.45 -6.84
N VAL A 66 -1.19 -2.45 -8.07
CA VAL A 66 -1.02 -1.25 -8.90
C VAL A 66 -2.21 -1.19 -9.84
N ILE A 67 -3.02 -0.17 -9.69
CA ILE A 67 -4.32 0.00 -10.35
C ILE A 67 -4.22 1.17 -11.31
N ASN A 68 -4.38 0.90 -12.59
CA ASN A 68 -4.23 1.88 -13.65
C ASN A 68 -5.51 2.18 -14.42
N ASP A 69 -6.57 1.43 -14.13
CA ASP A 69 -7.91 1.59 -14.69
C ASP A 69 -8.97 0.98 -13.77
N VAL A 70 -10.24 1.16 -14.14
CA VAL A 70 -11.40 0.65 -13.38
C VAL A 70 -11.47 -0.88 -13.41
N ASP A 71 -10.99 -1.52 -14.47
CA ASP A 71 -10.98 -2.99 -14.58
C ASP A 71 -9.98 -3.59 -13.58
N ASP A 72 -8.80 -2.97 -13.44
CA ASP A 72 -7.80 -3.34 -12.42
C ASP A 72 -8.39 -3.20 -11.01
N PHE A 73 -9.11 -2.10 -10.74
CA PHE A 73 -9.77 -1.90 -9.46
C PHE A 73 -10.81 -2.99 -9.16
N ASN A 74 -11.70 -3.25 -10.12
CA ASN A 74 -12.76 -4.25 -9.96
C ASN A 74 -12.21 -5.68 -9.79
N ALA A 75 -10.99 -5.94 -10.25
CA ALA A 75 -10.35 -7.24 -10.07
C ALA A 75 -9.91 -7.51 -8.62
N VAL A 76 -9.75 -6.46 -7.80
CA VAL A 76 -9.24 -6.55 -6.43
C VAL A 76 -10.22 -6.09 -5.37
N ALA A 77 -11.16 -5.23 -5.73
CA ALA A 77 -12.24 -4.78 -4.86
C ALA A 77 -13.35 -5.83 -4.76
N LEU A 78 -14.07 -5.83 -3.64
CA LEU A 78 -15.29 -6.61 -3.50
C LEU A 78 -16.41 -5.99 -4.33
N GLU A 79 -17.36 -6.80 -4.82
CA GLU A 79 -18.47 -6.36 -5.69
C GLU A 79 -19.32 -5.23 -5.10
N SER A 80 -19.36 -5.09 -3.77
CA SER A 80 -20.10 -4.05 -3.08
C SER A 80 -19.40 -2.69 -3.03
N VAL A 81 -18.17 -2.61 -3.52
CA VAL A 81 -17.32 -1.41 -3.41
C VAL A 81 -17.38 -0.66 -4.74
N THR A 82 -17.82 0.59 -4.70
CA THR A 82 -17.86 1.48 -5.86
C THR A 82 -16.73 2.51 -5.74
N LEU A 83 -15.82 2.50 -6.70
CA LEU A 83 -14.70 3.44 -6.76
C LEU A 83 -15.21 4.88 -6.92
N PRO A 84 -14.72 5.86 -6.15
CA PRO A 84 -14.92 7.27 -6.43
C PRO A 84 -14.22 7.66 -7.74
N GLU A 85 -14.53 8.84 -8.26
CA GLU A 85 -13.96 9.30 -9.52
C GLU A 85 -12.45 9.54 -9.40
N ILE A 86 -11.67 8.77 -10.17
CA ILE A 86 -10.21 8.89 -10.29
C ILE A 86 -9.86 8.99 -11.77
N ASP A 87 -9.08 10.00 -12.13
CA ASP A 87 -8.56 10.19 -13.49
C ASP A 87 -7.36 9.27 -13.73
N PHE A 88 -7.61 8.04 -14.14
CA PHE A 88 -6.57 7.06 -14.43
C PHE A 88 -5.70 7.37 -15.65
N ASP A 89 -6.03 8.36 -16.44
CA ASP A 89 -5.12 8.84 -17.49
C ASP A 89 -3.93 9.61 -16.89
N LYS A 90 -4.15 10.25 -15.74
CA LYS A 90 -3.14 11.03 -15.02
C LYS A 90 -2.51 10.30 -13.84
N TYR A 91 -3.27 9.41 -13.21
CA TYR A 91 -2.87 8.82 -11.94
C TYR A 91 -2.81 7.30 -11.98
N THR A 92 -1.98 6.78 -11.11
CA THR A 92 -1.94 5.36 -10.72
C THR A 92 -2.33 5.29 -9.25
N LEU A 93 -3.27 4.42 -8.92
CA LEU A 93 -3.63 4.10 -7.54
C LEU A 93 -2.86 2.87 -7.09
N ILE A 94 -2.26 2.93 -5.90
CA ILE A 94 -1.69 1.75 -5.23
C ILE A 94 -2.48 1.50 -3.96
N VAL A 95 -2.92 0.27 -3.77
CA VAL A 95 -3.54 -0.21 -2.54
C VAL A 95 -2.78 -1.44 -2.04
N GLY A 96 -2.66 -1.59 -0.73
CA GLY A 96 -1.92 -2.73 -0.23
C GLY A 96 -2.22 -3.10 1.22
N GLN A 97 -1.71 -4.27 1.58
CA GLN A 97 -1.79 -4.87 2.91
C GLN A 97 -0.40 -5.28 3.37
N VAL A 98 -0.08 -4.99 4.63
CA VAL A 98 1.10 -5.49 5.32
C VAL A 98 0.65 -6.37 6.47
N VAL A 99 1.21 -7.58 6.54
CA VAL A 99 0.93 -8.54 7.62
C VAL A 99 2.07 -8.48 8.63
N MET A 100 1.73 -8.24 9.89
CA MET A 100 2.70 -8.14 10.98
C MET A 100 2.31 -9.05 12.15
N GLY A 101 3.30 -9.47 12.93
CA GLY A 101 3.11 -10.40 14.06
C GLY A 101 2.50 -9.78 15.33
N ASN A 102 2.19 -8.49 15.34
CA ASN A 102 1.54 -7.81 16.46
C ASN A 102 0.88 -6.50 16.00
N PRO A 103 -0.07 -5.93 16.79
CA PRO A 103 -0.77 -4.69 16.45
C PRO A 103 0.00 -3.40 16.78
N GLY A 104 1.19 -3.49 17.36
CA GLY A 104 1.95 -2.34 17.89
C GLY A 104 2.68 -1.50 16.84
N TYR A 105 2.16 -1.43 15.62
CA TYR A 105 2.75 -0.63 14.54
C TYR A 105 1.82 0.50 14.11
N ARG A 106 2.43 1.56 13.59
CA ARG A 106 1.72 2.69 12.97
C ARG A 106 2.33 3.00 11.62
N PHE A 107 1.51 3.21 10.63
CA PHE A 107 1.92 3.75 9.33
C PHE A 107 2.57 5.13 9.51
N VAL A 108 3.66 5.37 8.81
CA VAL A 108 4.42 6.63 8.84
C VAL A 108 4.39 7.30 7.48
N SER A 109 4.79 6.57 6.44
CA SER A 109 4.89 7.12 5.10
C SER A 109 5.01 6.02 4.05
N GLN A 110 4.86 6.41 2.81
CA GLN A 110 5.18 5.58 1.65
C GLN A 110 5.80 6.45 0.55
N SER A 111 6.70 5.85 -0.23
CA SER A 111 7.33 6.50 -1.37
C SER A 111 7.87 5.47 -2.35
N ILE A 112 7.93 5.81 -3.63
CA ILE A 112 8.51 4.94 -4.66
C ILE A 112 9.91 5.45 -4.99
N HIS A 113 10.87 4.53 -4.93
CA HIS A 113 12.25 4.77 -5.33
C HIS A 113 12.59 3.80 -6.47
N THR A 114 12.91 4.32 -7.63
CA THR A 114 13.13 3.56 -8.86
C THR A 114 11.88 2.74 -9.23
N ASP A 115 11.80 1.50 -8.81
CA ASP A 115 10.70 0.55 -9.04
C ASP A 115 10.18 -0.10 -7.75
N THR A 116 10.56 0.45 -6.59
CA THR A 116 10.27 -0.15 -5.28
C THR A 116 9.43 0.82 -4.43
N LEU A 117 8.22 0.39 -4.09
CA LEU A 117 7.37 1.07 -3.12
C LEU A 117 7.87 0.74 -1.72
N LYS A 118 8.44 1.71 -1.06
CA LYS A 118 8.84 1.63 0.33
C LYS A 118 7.69 2.07 1.23
N VAL A 119 7.20 1.17 2.06
CA VAL A 119 6.16 1.46 3.06
C VAL A 119 6.80 1.41 4.45
N VAL A 120 6.70 2.50 5.19
CA VAL A 120 7.38 2.68 6.47
C VAL A 120 6.38 2.61 7.61
N TYR A 121 6.64 1.73 8.57
CA TYR A 121 5.90 1.61 9.82
C TYR A 121 6.82 1.87 11.01
N LYS A 122 6.27 2.50 12.04
CA LYS A 122 6.95 2.69 13.32
C LYS A 122 6.44 1.67 14.33
N ASN A 123 7.37 0.98 15.00
CA ASN A 123 7.05 0.13 16.13
C ASN A 123 6.81 1.00 17.38
N LEU A 124 5.60 0.96 17.93
CA LEU A 124 5.23 1.71 19.14
C LEU A 124 5.45 0.91 20.42
N GLY A 125 5.88 -0.36 20.29
CA GLY A 125 5.90 -1.30 21.40
C GLY A 125 4.49 -1.66 21.88
N GLY A 126 4.41 -2.70 22.70
CA GLY A 126 3.11 -3.18 23.20
C GLY A 126 2.39 -4.05 22.16
N GLY A 127 1.55 -4.89 22.59
CA GLY A 127 0.84 -5.84 21.75
C GLY A 127 1.23 -7.28 22.07
N SER A 128 0.27 -8.17 21.95
CA SER A 128 0.50 -9.59 22.16
C SER A 128 1.29 -10.14 20.96
N PRO A 129 2.44 -10.82 21.17
CA PRO A 129 3.28 -11.30 20.08
C PRO A 129 2.67 -12.49 19.31
N ALA A 130 1.43 -12.83 19.53
CA ALA A 130 0.81 -14.03 18.98
C ALA A 130 -0.35 -13.76 18.01
N THR A 131 -0.56 -12.50 17.59
CA THR A 131 -1.72 -12.16 16.76
C THR A 131 -1.24 -11.60 15.43
N MET A 132 -1.49 -12.32 14.34
CA MET A 132 -1.31 -11.76 13.00
C MET A 132 -2.26 -10.55 12.85
N THR A 133 -1.69 -9.43 12.45
CA THR A 133 -2.40 -8.16 12.32
C THR A 133 -2.18 -7.62 10.92
N TYR A 134 -3.25 -7.13 10.32
CA TYR A 134 -3.24 -6.60 8.98
C TYR A 134 -3.26 -5.08 9.06
N PHE A 135 -2.34 -4.45 8.35
CA PHE A 135 -2.26 -2.99 8.17
C PHE A 135 -2.46 -2.68 6.71
N TYR A 136 -3.22 -1.65 6.43
CA TYR A 136 -3.55 -1.27 5.07
C TYR A 136 -2.87 0.05 4.72
N PHE A 137 -2.61 0.23 3.45
CA PHE A 137 -2.13 1.48 2.91
C PHE A 137 -2.70 1.71 1.51
N TRP A 138 -2.80 2.94 1.13
CA TRP A 138 -3.17 3.36 -0.20
C TRP A 138 -2.45 4.65 -0.56
N GLY A 139 -2.33 4.95 -1.85
CA GLY A 139 -1.77 6.21 -2.33
C GLY A 139 -2.08 6.41 -3.80
N LEU A 140 -2.34 7.65 -4.15
CA LEU A 140 -2.49 8.10 -5.52
C LEU A 140 -1.17 8.70 -5.97
N TYR A 141 -0.67 8.27 -7.11
CA TYR A 141 0.61 8.71 -7.66
C TYR A 141 0.40 9.28 -9.06
N ASP A 142 1.27 10.18 -9.50
CA ASP A 142 1.33 10.50 -10.93
C ASP A 142 1.51 9.22 -11.73
N LYS A 143 0.98 9.19 -12.98
CA LYS A 143 0.92 7.97 -13.79
C LYS A 143 2.26 7.25 -13.85
N LEU A 144 2.29 6.05 -13.30
CA LEU A 144 3.46 5.18 -13.28
C LEU A 144 3.53 4.36 -14.58
N GLN A 145 4.74 4.23 -15.11
CA GLN A 145 4.98 3.47 -16.36
C GLN A 145 5.38 2.02 -16.11
N ASN A 146 5.84 1.71 -14.90
CA ASN A 146 6.44 0.42 -14.58
C ASN A 146 5.69 -0.26 -13.42
N ALA A 147 5.87 -1.56 -13.33
CA ALA A 147 5.48 -2.34 -12.16
C ALA A 147 6.30 -1.89 -10.94
N VAL A 148 5.69 -1.99 -9.77
CA VAL A 148 6.30 -1.58 -8.50
C VAL A 148 6.41 -2.82 -7.60
N ASN A 149 7.61 -3.03 -7.04
CA ASN A 149 7.84 -4.00 -5.99
C ASN A 149 7.50 -3.37 -4.63
N ILE A 150 7.22 -4.17 -3.62
CA ILE A 150 6.97 -3.67 -2.27
C ILE A 150 8.14 -3.99 -1.33
N ASP A 151 8.58 -3.00 -0.56
CA ASP A 151 9.54 -3.14 0.54
C ASP A 151 8.93 -2.54 1.82
N VAL A 152 8.86 -3.32 2.89
CA VAL A 152 8.31 -2.90 4.17
C VAL A 152 9.43 -2.60 5.14
N CYS A 153 9.51 -1.35 5.55
CA CYS A 153 10.51 -0.86 6.49
C CYS A 153 9.89 -0.61 7.86
N ILE A 154 10.52 -1.14 8.91
CA ILE A 154 10.10 -0.94 10.31
C ILE A 154 11.16 -0.09 11.02
N MET A 155 10.74 1.00 11.67
CA MET A 155 11.58 1.88 12.47
C MET A 155 11.28 1.71 13.97
#